data_15434c3624f6c627d35e38dcc5bdb078
#
_entry.id   15434c3624f6c627d35e38dcc5bdb078
#
_cell.length_a   1.000
_cell.length_b   1.000
_cell.length_c   1.000
_cell.angle_alpha   90.00
_cell.angle_beta   90.00
_cell.angle_gamma   90.00
#
_symmetry.space_group_name_H-M   'P 1'
#
loop_
_entity.id
_entity.type
_entity.pdbx_description
1 polymer ?
#
loop_
_entity_poly.entity_id
_entity_poly.type
_entity_poly.pdbx_seq_one_letter_code
_entity_poly.pdbx_strand_id
1 'polypeptide(L)'
;RIARCIGDESRSYNFTGLSPATTYKFGVRAYYEYNGVIMYSNRLEFSKCTKPRTFTSSFKYTPLGSYRCLHWQKLSNVSGYIIYKYDIAHNKYTRVKKISSYKTTSCILPALKSGFGYRILAYKNVNGSIVYGDISKAPAKASSLSGTVIDSQVRLRAGAGTNKRIIRELARGSKVKISGCKYSGKNAWYKITYTKGSKKYTGYVRSDFIRIN
;
A
#
# COMPACT_ATOMS: atom_id res chain seq x y z
N ARG A 1 8.97 -12.03 26.85
CA ARG A 1 9.81 -10.96 27.41
C ARG A 1 9.17 -10.52 28.71
N ILE A 2 9.95 -10.46 29.78
CA ILE A 2 9.49 -10.05 31.12
C ILE A 2 10.24 -8.75 31.45
N ALA A 3 9.51 -7.76 31.91
CA ALA A 3 10.06 -6.51 32.42
C ALA A 3 9.52 -6.28 33.84
N ARG A 4 10.34 -5.79 34.72
CA ARG A 4 9.95 -5.31 36.04
C ARG A 4 9.97 -3.78 36.04
N CYS A 5 8.93 -3.17 36.57
CA CYS A 5 8.89 -1.75 36.92
C CYS A 5 9.03 -1.67 38.44
N ILE A 6 10.05 -1.00 38.95
CA ILE A 6 10.37 -0.91 40.36
C ILE A 6 10.04 0.51 40.82
N GLY A 7 9.40 0.62 42.02
CA GLY A 7 8.99 1.88 42.61
C GLY A 7 7.52 2.22 42.40
N ASP A 8 6.96 2.95 43.36
CA ASP A 8 5.51 3.26 43.39
C ASP A 8 5.05 4.18 42.28
N GLU A 9 5.96 4.89 41.62
CA GLU A 9 5.66 5.84 40.53
C GLU A 9 5.79 5.22 39.13
N SER A 10 6.32 4.01 39.00
CA SER A 10 6.59 3.36 37.71
C SER A 10 5.33 2.68 37.16
N ARG A 11 4.45 3.48 36.51
CA ARG A 11 3.16 3.04 35.99
C ARG A 11 3.17 2.72 34.48
N SER A 12 4.32 2.74 33.84
CA SER A 12 4.43 2.50 32.39
C SER A 12 5.67 1.69 32.03
N TYR A 13 5.54 0.90 30.98
CA TYR A 13 6.67 0.21 30.38
C TYR A 13 6.58 0.23 28.87
N ASN A 14 7.68 0.64 28.21
CA ASN A 14 7.76 0.72 26.75
C ASN A 14 8.37 -0.57 26.17
N PHE A 15 7.57 -1.35 25.47
CA PHE A 15 8.07 -2.48 24.68
C PHE A 15 8.66 -2.01 23.37
N THR A 16 9.93 -2.30 23.12
CA THR A 16 10.64 -1.99 21.87
C THR A 16 10.87 -3.25 21.04
N GLY A 17 11.19 -3.09 19.75
CA GLY A 17 11.51 -4.20 18.85
C GLY A 17 10.30 -5.05 18.46
N LEU A 18 9.07 -4.54 18.63
CA LEU A 18 7.86 -5.23 18.18
C LEU A 18 7.68 -5.11 16.66
N SER A 19 7.24 -6.21 16.03
CA SER A 19 6.94 -6.25 14.60
C SER A 19 5.71 -5.41 14.27
N PRO A 20 5.70 -4.64 13.17
CA PRO A 20 4.54 -3.85 12.75
C PRO A 20 3.34 -4.73 12.38
N ALA A 21 2.12 -4.18 12.52
CA ALA A 21 0.85 -4.83 12.20
C ALA A 21 0.69 -6.22 12.83
N THR A 22 1.24 -6.43 14.01
CA THR A 22 1.26 -7.71 14.73
C THR A 22 0.50 -7.59 16.03
N THR A 23 -0.38 -8.54 16.32
CA THR A 23 -1.10 -8.61 17.58
C THR A 23 -0.26 -9.35 18.63
N TYR A 24 -0.07 -8.71 19.76
CA TYR A 24 0.63 -9.27 20.92
C TYR A 24 -0.34 -9.41 22.08
N LYS A 25 -0.17 -10.49 22.84
CA LYS A 25 -0.78 -10.65 24.16
C LYS A 25 0.17 -10.09 25.22
N PHE A 26 -0.39 -9.31 26.13
CA PHE A 26 0.32 -8.76 27.28
C PHE A 26 -0.36 -9.25 28.55
N GLY A 27 0.46 -9.50 29.57
CA GLY A 27 -0.01 -9.77 30.91
C GLY A 27 0.71 -8.87 31.90
N VAL A 28 -0.05 -8.24 32.77
CA VAL A 28 0.46 -7.36 33.83
C VAL A 28 -0.03 -7.86 35.16
N ARG A 29 0.84 -7.86 36.16
CA ARG A 29 0.50 -8.13 37.56
C ARG A 29 1.33 -7.27 38.48
N ALA A 30 0.80 -6.87 39.60
CA ALA A 30 1.54 -6.26 40.67
C ALA A 30 2.32 -7.33 41.44
N TYR A 31 3.41 -6.96 42.09
CA TYR A 31 4.12 -7.80 43.01
C TYR A 31 4.51 -7.03 44.26
N TYR A 32 4.62 -7.75 45.36
CA TYR A 32 5.11 -7.26 46.62
C TYR A 32 6.20 -8.22 47.12
N GLU A 33 7.30 -7.68 47.56
CA GLU A 33 8.42 -8.46 48.08
C GLU A 33 8.59 -8.18 49.58
N TYR A 34 8.53 -9.24 50.39
CA TYR A 34 8.71 -9.18 51.83
C TYR A 34 9.63 -10.33 52.29
N ASN A 35 10.71 -9.99 52.99
CA ASN A 35 11.72 -10.96 53.49
C ASN A 35 12.19 -11.95 52.40
N GLY A 36 12.44 -11.47 51.18
CA GLY A 36 12.89 -12.28 50.03
C GLY A 36 11.80 -13.15 49.40
N VAL A 37 10.56 -13.08 49.89
CA VAL A 37 9.40 -13.77 49.30
C VAL A 37 8.62 -12.81 48.42
N ILE A 38 8.39 -13.22 47.17
CA ILE A 38 7.63 -12.42 46.19
C ILE A 38 6.20 -12.93 46.10
N MET A 39 5.25 -12.08 46.41
CA MET A 39 3.82 -12.31 46.23
C MET A 39 3.30 -11.56 45.03
N TYR A 40 2.41 -12.17 44.26
CA TYR A 40 1.88 -11.60 43.01
C TYR A 40 0.37 -11.42 43.11
N SER A 41 -0.13 -10.32 42.52
CA SER A 41 -1.57 -10.18 42.29
C SER A 41 -2.05 -11.08 41.14
N ASN A 42 -3.37 -11.15 40.95
CA ASN A 42 -3.95 -11.72 39.76
C ASN A 42 -3.40 -11.03 38.52
N ARG A 43 -3.26 -11.82 37.45
CA ARG A 43 -2.71 -11.34 36.19
C ARG A 43 -3.83 -10.72 35.32
N LEU A 44 -3.68 -9.46 34.93
CA LEU A 44 -4.48 -8.83 33.91
C LEU A 44 -3.91 -9.16 32.53
N GLU A 45 -4.70 -9.77 31.66
CA GLU A 45 -4.31 -10.06 30.28
C GLU A 45 -5.07 -9.20 29.28
N PHE A 46 -4.37 -8.74 28.25
CA PHE A 46 -4.98 -7.99 27.14
C PHE A 46 -4.19 -8.19 25.85
N SER A 47 -4.82 -7.90 24.73
CA SER A 47 -4.18 -7.96 23.42
C SER A 47 -4.17 -6.59 22.75
N LYS A 48 -3.05 -6.25 22.12
CA LYS A 48 -2.91 -5.02 21.32
C LYS A 48 -2.18 -5.32 20.02
N CYS A 49 -2.64 -4.69 18.95
CA CYS A 49 -1.98 -4.75 17.65
C CYS A 49 -1.12 -3.51 17.46
N THR A 50 0.12 -3.73 17.04
CA THR A 50 1.03 -2.64 16.68
C THR A 50 0.59 -1.97 15.37
N LYS A 51 0.92 -0.70 15.21
CA LYS A 51 0.64 0.05 13.98
C LYS A 51 1.31 -0.61 12.77
N PRO A 52 0.65 -0.61 11.58
CA PRO A 52 1.32 -0.88 10.32
C PRO A 52 2.51 0.04 10.07
N ARG A 53 3.50 -0.45 9.35
CA ARG A 53 4.68 0.35 8.95
C ARG A 53 4.26 1.52 8.05
N THR A 54 4.90 2.67 8.24
CA THR A 54 4.71 3.85 7.40
C THR A 54 5.47 3.72 6.08
N PHE A 55 4.92 4.28 5.01
CA PHE A 55 5.63 4.39 3.73
C PHE A 55 6.66 5.53 3.80
N THR A 56 7.91 5.24 3.51
CA THR A 56 9.00 6.23 3.47
C THR A 56 9.31 6.64 2.03
N SER A 57 10.18 5.89 1.34
CA SER A 57 10.63 6.18 -0.04
C SER A 57 9.93 5.34 -1.11
N SER A 58 9.18 4.33 -0.72
CA SER A 58 8.54 3.39 -1.65
C SER A 58 7.23 3.87 -2.27
N PHE A 59 6.65 4.96 -1.74
CA PHE A 59 5.44 5.56 -2.32
C PHE A 59 5.82 6.54 -3.43
N LYS A 60 5.47 6.19 -4.66
CA LYS A 60 5.84 6.93 -5.87
C LYS A 60 4.63 7.18 -6.76
N TYR A 61 4.76 8.11 -7.69
CA TYR A 61 3.79 8.31 -8.76
C TYR A 61 4.47 8.45 -10.13
N THR A 62 3.77 8.03 -11.17
CA THR A 62 4.16 8.27 -12.55
C THR A 62 3.03 9.03 -13.27
N PRO A 63 3.31 10.17 -13.90
CA PRO A 63 2.34 10.87 -14.73
C PRO A 63 1.91 10.01 -15.92
N LEU A 64 0.61 9.93 -16.19
CA LEU A 64 0.02 9.20 -17.32
C LEU A 64 -1.03 10.09 -18.03
N GLY A 65 -0.61 11.25 -18.51
CA GLY A 65 -1.50 12.28 -19.05
C GLY A 65 -2.36 12.89 -17.93
N SER A 66 -3.68 12.89 -18.12
CA SER A 66 -4.64 13.38 -17.11
C SER A 66 -4.75 12.50 -15.87
N TYR A 67 -3.94 11.46 -15.76
CA TYR A 67 -3.92 10.51 -14.63
C TYR A 67 -2.55 10.41 -14.01
N ARG A 68 -2.51 9.82 -12.83
CA ARG A 68 -1.28 9.40 -12.13
C ARG A 68 -1.42 7.95 -11.73
N CYS A 69 -0.42 7.13 -12.06
CA CYS A 69 -0.27 5.82 -11.46
C CYS A 69 0.47 5.98 -10.14
N LEU A 70 -0.22 5.80 -9.03
CA LEU A 70 0.39 5.67 -7.71
C LEU A 70 0.85 4.24 -7.55
N HIS A 71 2.06 4.03 -7.05
CA HIS A 71 2.60 2.71 -6.79
C HIS A 71 3.49 2.72 -5.54
N TRP A 72 3.53 1.58 -4.84
CA TRP A 72 4.21 1.43 -3.57
C TRP A 72 4.67 -0.01 -3.34
N GLN A 73 5.58 -0.20 -2.39
CA GLN A 73 6.03 -1.52 -1.98
C GLN A 73 4.94 -2.21 -1.13
N LYS A 74 4.73 -3.50 -1.41
CA LYS A 74 3.85 -4.34 -0.59
C LYS A 74 4.35 -4.37 0.86
N LEU A 75 3.43 -4.15 1.81
CA LEU A 75 3.69 -4.35 3.23
C LEU A 75 3.12 -5.70 3.68
N SER A 76 3.85 -6.38 4.56
CA SER A 76 3.39 -7.61 5.21
C SER A 76 2.44 -7.31 6.37
N ASN A 77 1.62 -8.30 6.72
CA ASN A 77 0.71 -8.29 7.86
C ASN A 77 -0.38 -7.21 7.86
N VAL A 78 -0.54 -6.44 6.79
CA VAL A 78 -1.61 -5.44 6.66
C VAL A 78 -2.83 -6.02 5.95
N SER A 79 -4.01 -5.43 6.15
CA SER A 79 -5.24 -5.81 5.45
C SER A 79 -5.41 -5.06 4.13
N GLY A 80 -4.83 -3.87 4.02
CA GLY A 80 -4.91 -3.06 2.82
C GLY A 80 -4.38 -1.65 3.02
N TYR A 81 -4.84 -0.75 2.14
CA TYR A 81 -4.33 0.61 2.05
C TYR A 81 -5.47 1.62 1.90
N ILE A 82 -5.27 2.84 2.36
CA ILE A 82 -6.18 3.96 2.16
C ILE A 82 -5.40 5.09 1.51
N ILE A 83 -5.96 5.63 0.43
CA ILE A 83 -5.40 6.76 -0.28
C ILE A 83 -6.23 8.00 -0.01
N TYR A 84 -5.54 9.08 0.30
CA TYR A 84 -6.11 10.39 0.57
C TYR A 84 -5.67 11.41 -0.47
N LYS A 85 -6.55 12.33 -0.80
CA LYS A 85 -6.20 13.65 -1.35
C LYS A 85 -5.87 14.55 -0.17
N TYR A 86 -4.73 15.18 -0.21
CA TYR A 86 -4.26 16.15 0.78
C TYR A 86 -4.33 17.56 0.18
N ASP A 87 -5.06 18.44 0.82
CA ASP A 87 -5.11 19.87 0.55
C ASP A 87 -4.03 20.56 1.38
N ILE A 88 -3.02 21.11 0.72
CA ILE A 88 -1.84 21.70 1.37
C ILE A 88 -2.24 22.99 2.09
N ALA A 89 -3.08 23.82 1.48
CA ALA A 89 -3.47 25.10 2.03
C ALA A 89 -4.28 24.99 3.34
N HIS A 90 -5.16 23.97 3.39
CA HIS A 90 -6.07 23.77 4.53
C HIS A 90 -5.62 22.64 5.46
N ASN A 91 -4.46 22.00 5.23
CA ASN A 91 -3.97 20.84 5.96
C ASN A 91 -5.04 19.74 6.13
N LYS A 92 -5.82 19.49 5.08
CA LYS A 92 -7.01 18.63 5.12
C LYS A 92 -6.80 17.37 4.29
N TYR A 93 -7.18 16.23 4.87
CA TYR A 93 -7.15 14.93 4.21
C TYR A 93 -8.58 14.50 3.83
N THR A 94 -8.78 14.14 2.56
CA THR A 94 -10.04 13.57 2.07
C THR A 94 -9.75 12.17 1.55
N ARG A 95 -10.45 11.16 2.06
CA ARG A 95 -10.30 9.78 1.60
C ARG A 95 -10.80 9.66 0.15
N VAL A 96 -9.91 9.18 -0.72
CA VAL A 96 -10.19 8.98 -2.16
C VAL A 96 -10.48 7.52 -2.47
N LYS A 97 -9.71 6.61 -1.87
CA LYS A 97 -9.83 5.18 -2.18
C LYS A 97 -9.42 4.31 -0.98
N LYS A 98 -10.23 3.27 -0.72
CA LYS A 98 -9.87 2.15 0.17
C LYS A 98 -9.55 0.95 -0.70
N ILE A 99 -8.44 0.29 -0.43
CA ILE A 99 -7.96 -0.91 -1.12
C ILE A 99 -7.93 -2.02 -0.08
N SER A 100 -8.81 -3.01 -0.21
CA SER A 100 -9.00 -4.08 0.77
C SER A 100 -8.09 -5.30 0.54
N SER A 101 -7.03 -5.13 -0.24
CA SER A 101 -6.04 -6.18 -0.50
C SER A 101 -4.62 -5.66 -0.34
N TYR A 102 -3.86 -6.28 0.56
CA TYR A 102 -2.44 -5.98 0.73
C TYR A 102 -1.58 -6.35 -0.50
N LYS A 103 -2.11 -7.18 -1.39
CA LYS A 103 -1.43 -7.60 -2.64
C LYS A 103 -1.47 -6.50 -3.71
N THR A 104 -2.43 -5.58 -3.64
CA THR A 104 -2.54 -4.44 -4.56
C THR A 104 -1.50 -3.39 -4.22
N THR A 105 -0.59 -3.10 -5.12
CA THR A 105 0.54 -2.19 -4.93
C THR A 105 0.55 -1.00 -5.87
N SER A 106 -0.55 -0.80 -6.60
CA SER A 106 -0.72 0.37 -7.48
C SER A 106 -2.18 0.74 -7.66
N CYS A 107 -2.42 1.99 -8.01
CA CYS A 107 -3.72 2.42 -8.51
C CYS A 107 -3.59 3.65 -9.41
N ILE A 108 -4.56 3.80 -10.32
CA ILE A 108 -4.66 4.95 -11.22
C ILE A 108 -5.69 5.90 -10.61
N LEU A 109 -5.30 7.17 -10.48
CA LEU A 109 -6.15 8.26 -10.02
C LEU A 109 -5.98 9.49 -10.91
N PRO A 110 -6.95 10.42 -10.97
CA PRO A 110 -6.82 11.67 -11.72
C PRO A 110 -5.59 12.46 -11.30
N ALA A 111 -4.99 13.20 -12.23
CA ALA A 111 -3.98 14.19 -11.88
C ALA A 111 -4.61 15.28 -11.02
N LEU A 112 -3.94 15.69 -9.95
CA LEU A 112 -4.40 16.77 -9.09
C LEU A 112 -3.86 18.12 -9.57
N LYS A 113 -4.64 19.17 -9.34
CA LYS A 113 -4.20 20.57 -9.52
C LYS A 113 -3.08 20.92 -8.52
N SER A 114 -2.38 22.02 -8.76
CA SER A 114 -1.42 22.57 -7.80
C SER A 114 -2.10 22.82 -6.44
N GLY A 115 -1.35 22.70 -5.35
CA GLY A 115 -1.89 22.79 -3.98
C GLY A 115 -2.48 21.49 -3.41
N PHE A 116 -2.59 20.43 -4.24
CA PHE A 116 -3.06 19.13 -3.77
C PHE A 116 -2.04 18.02 -4.00
N GLY A 117 -2.04 17.04 -3.13
CA GLY A 117 -1.18 15.85 -3.23
C GLY A 117 -1.89 14.57 -2.82
N TYR A 118 -1.34 13.43 -3.23
CA TYR A 118 -1.78 12.14 -2.72
C TYR A 118 -0.96 11.73 -1.49
N ARG A 119 -1.62 11.03 -0.57
CA ARG A 119 -1.02 10.38 0.59
C ARG A 119 -1.58 8.99 0.73
N ILE A 120 -0.83 8.09 1.34
CA ILE A 120 -1.24 6.71 1.58
C ILE A 120 -0.95 6.32 3.02
N LEU A 121 -1.79 5.48 3.59
CA LEU A 121 -1.48 4.71 4.80
C LEU A 121 -1.88 3.25 4.61
N ALA A 122 -1.26 2.36 5.36
CA ALA A 122 -1.68 0.99 5.50
C ALA A 122 -2.61 0.84 6.72
N TYR A 123 -3.50 -0.17 6.68
CA TYR A 123 -4.32 -0.51 7.82
C TYR A 123 -4.34 -2.01 8.07
N LYS A 124 -4.56 -2.38 9.33
CA LYS A 124 -4.81 -3.76 9.78
C LYS A 124 -6.21 -3.84 10.36
N ASN A 125 -6.99 -4.82 9.90
CA ASN A 125 -8.25 -5.18 10.54
C ASN A 125 -7.97 -6.33 11.53
N VAL A 126 -8.36 -6.14 12.78
CA VAL A 126 -8.25 -7.13 13.86
C VAL A 126 -9.64 -7.31 14.44
N ASN A 127 -10.31 -8.39 14.07
CA ASN A 127 -11.66 -8.74 14.54
C ASN A 127 -12.67 -7.57 14.42
N GLY A 128 -12.70 -6.91 13.24
CA GLY A 128 -13.59 -5.77 12.98
C GLY A 128 -13.01 -4.41 13.35
N SER A 129 -12.08 -4.33 14.30
CA SER A 129 -11.40 -3.09 14.68
C SER A 129 -10.25 -2.77 13.72
N ILE A 130 -10.11 -1.50 13.33
CA ILE A 130 -9.09 -1.07 12.38
C ILE A 130 -7.96 -0.33 13.09
N VAL A 131 -6.74 -0.85 12.93
CA VAL A 131 -5.51 -0.19 13.36
C VAL A 131 -4.89 0.48 12.13
N TYR A 132 -4.79 1.80 12.17
CA TYR A 132 -4.19 2.60 11.11
C TYR A 132 -2.70 2.80 11.31
N GLY A 133 -1.91 2.68 10.24
CA GLY A 133 -0.55 3.19 10.19
C GLY A 133 -0.53 4.71 10.07
N ASP A 134 0.67 5.28 10.19
CA ASP A 134 0.82 6.72 10.00
C ASP A 134 0.74 7.06 8.50
N ILE A 135 0.26 8.27 8.21
CA ILE A 135 0.12 8.74 6.84
C ILE A 135 1.48 9.02 6.21
N SER A 136 1.65 8.66 4.95
CA SER A 136 2.91 8.84 4.23
C SER A 136 3.25 10.31 3.97
N LYS A 137 4.53 10.58 3.68
CA LYS A 137 4.94 11.82 2.98
C LYS A 137 4.38 11.84 1.54
N ALA A 138 4.60 12.93 0.81
CA ALA A 138 4.26 13.01 -0.61
C ALA A 138 4.96 11.90 -1.41
N PRO A 139 4.30 11.33 -2.44
CA PRO A 139 4.95 10.36 -3.31
C PRO A 139 6.04 11.02 -4.14
N ALA A 140 7.19 10.35 -4.28
CA ALA A 140 8.23 10.79 -5.21
C ALA A 140 7.79 10.55 -6.66
N LYS A 141 8.16 11.45 -7.58
CA LYS A 141 7.95 11.22 -9.02
C LYS A 141 8.91 10.13 -9.50
N ALA A 142 8.38 9.10 -10.15
CA ALA A 142 9.19 8.08 -10.79
C ALA A 142 9.57 8.51 -12.21
N SER A 143 10.80 8.19 -12.64
CA SER A 143 11.32 8.51 -13.97
C SER A 143 10.65 7.70 -15.08
N SER A 144 10.24 6.48 -14.78
CA SER A 144 9.59 5.56 -15.74
C SER A 144 8.63 4.63 -15.02
N LEU A 145 7.73 4.05 -15.77
CA LEU A 145 6.82 3.01 -15.30
C LEU A 145 6.95 1.79 -16.20
N SER A 146 7.17 0.65 -15.59
CA SER A 146 7.18 -0.64 -16.26
C SER A 146 6.22 -1.61 -15.59
N GLY A 147 5.86 -2.67 -16.30
CA GLY A 147 4.99 -3.70 -15.76
C GLY A 147 5.28 -5.06 -16.37
N THR A 148 4.66 -6.05 -15.76
CA THR A 148 4.72 -7.45 -16.20
C THR A 148 3.29 -7.92 -16.48
N VAL A 149 3.08 -8.56 -17.63
CA VAL A 149 1.83 -9.22 -17.99
C VAL A 149 1.61 -10.40 -17.04
N ILE A 150 0.45 -10.45 -16.36
CA ILE A 150 0.19 -11.44 -15.30
C ILE A 150 -0.74 -12.58 -15.71
N ASP A 151 -1.27 -12.52 -16.93
CA ASP A 151 -2.17 -13.54 -17.45
C ASP A 151 -1.73 -14.04 -18.83
N SER A 152 -2.29 -15.15 -19.30
CA SER A 152 -2.08 -15.68 -20.63
C SER A 152 -3.02 -14.99 -21.65
N GLN A 153 -2.66 -15.01 -22.93
CA GLN A 153 -3.48 -14.50 -24.05
C GLN A 153 -3.94 -13.04 -23.89
N VAL A 154 -3.12 -12.22 -23.25
CA VAL A 154 -3.42 -10.81 -23.07
C VAL A 154 -3.28 -10.06 -24.39
N ARG A 155 -4.33 -9.40 -24.82
CA ARG A 155 -4.40 -8.73 -26.13
C ARG A 155 -3.88 -7.29 -26.06
N LEU A 156 -2.83 -7.01 -26.80
CA LEU A 156 -2.39 -5.65 -27.12
C LEU A 156 -3.26 -5.10 -28.25
N ARG A 157 -3.93 -3.98 -28.04
CA ARG A 157 -4.92 -3.42 -28.98
C ARG A 157 -4.51 -2.04 -29.47
N ALA A 158 -5.05 -1.65 -30.65
CA ALA A 158 -4.79 -0.36 -31.25
C ALA A 158 -5.38 0.83 -30.47
N GLY A 159 -6.33 0.58 -29.58
CA GLY A 159 -6.97 1.59 -28.73
C GLY A 159 -7.47 1.02 -27.42
N ALA A 160 -7.87 1.91 -26.51
CA ALA A 160 -8.48 1.54 -25.24
C ALA A 160 -9.92 1.05 -25.48
N GLY A 161 -10.16 -0.24 -25.31
CA GLY A 161 -11.46 -0.88 -25.50
C GLY A 161 -11.35 -2.31 -26.04
N THR A 162 -12.30 -3.16 -25.67
CA THR A 162 -12.33 -4.57 -26.11
C THR A 162 -12.71 -4.73 -27.59
N ASN A 163 -13.40 -3.75 -28.17
CA ASN A 163 -13.78 -3.67 -29.58
C ASN A 163 -12.66 -3.14 -30.51
N LYS A 164 -11.50 -2.75 -29.97
CA LYS A 164 -10.40 -2.25 -30.77
C LYS A 164 -9.57 -3.39 -31.36
N ARG A 165 -9.08 -3.20 -32.60
CA ARG A 165 -8.27 -4.17 -33.34
C ARG A 165 -7.11 -4.70 -32.49
N ILE A 166 -6.91 -6.01 -32.51
CA ILE A 166 -5.80 -6.69 -31.84
C ILE A 166 -4.54 -6.46 -32.69
N ILE A 167 -3.48 -5.94 -32.08
CA ILE A 167 -2.16 -5.80 -32.68
C ILE A 167 -1.37 -7.09 -32.49
N ARG A 168 -1.43 -7.65 -31.25
CA ARG A 168 -0.67 -8.82 -30.85
C ARG A 168 -1.22 -9.43 -29.57
N GLU A 169 -0.99 -10.72 -29.36
CA GLU A 169 -1.11 -11.35 -28.06
C GLU A 169 0.21 -11.31 -27.30
N LEU A 170 0.12 -11.07 -25.98
CA LEU A 170 1.25 -11.02 -25.06
C LEU A 170 1.19 -12.23 -24.15
N ALA A 171 2.31 -12.93 -24.02
CA ALA A 171 2.44 -14.04 -23.10
C ALA A 171 2.55 -13.54 -21.65
N ARG A 172 2.13 -14.37 -20.70
CA ARG A 172 2.37 -14.17 -19.27
C ARG A 172 3.87 -13.99 -19.03
N GLY A 173 4.24 -13.05 -18.17
CA GLY A 173 5.64 -12.72 -17.89
C GLY A 173 6.24 -11.65 -18.81
N SER A 174 5.58 -11.31 -19.94
CA SER A 174 6.06 -10.26 -20.84
C SER A 174 6.30 -8.95 -20.11
N LYS A 175 7.47 -8.34 -20.30
CA LYS A 175 7.82 -7.03 -19.74
C LYS A 175 7.39 -5.93 -20.69
N VAL A 176 6.81 -4.86 -20.14
CA VAL A 176 6.28 -3.74 -20.92
C VAL A 176 6.68 -2.41 -20.29
N LYS A 177 6.91 -1.39 -21.13
CA LYS A 177 7.01 0.00 -20.69
C LYS A 177 5.64 0.66 -20.77
N ILE A 178 5.27 1.43 -19.76
CA ILE A 178 3.96 2.11 -19.68
C ILE A 178 4.18 3.60 -19.87
N SER A 179 3.50 4.20 -20.86
CA SER A 179 3.65 5.62 -21.22
C SER A 179 2.38 6.45 -21.09
N GLY A 180 1.24 5.83 -20.82
CA GLY A 180 -0.02 6.54 -20.69
C GLY A 180 -1.13 5.66 -20.13
N CYS A 181 -2.28 6.31 -19.89
CA CYS A 181 -3.50 5.64 -19.47
C CYS A 181 -4.71 6.33 -20.11
N LYS A 182 -5.70 5.52 -20.53
CA LYS A 182 -7.04 5.97 -20.92
C LYS A 182 -8.08 5.11 -20.25
N TYR A 183 -9.25 5.68 -19.98
CA TYR A 183 -10.42 4.93 -19.55
C TYR A 183 -11.33 4.63 -20.74
N SER A 184 -11.92 3.45 -20.74
CA SER A 184 -13.02 3.07 -21.63
C SER A 184 -14.09 2.42 -20.73
N GLY A 185 -15.18 3.14 -20.53
CA GLY A 185 -16.14 2.83 -19.47
C GLY A 185 -15.47 2.84 -18.10
N LYS A 186 -15.68 1.80 -17.31
CA LYS A 186 -15.09 1.62 -15.96
C LYS A 186 -13.67 1.07 -15.99
N ASN A 187 -13.15 0.66 -17.14
CA ASN A 187 -11.86 -0.01 -17.26
C ASN A 187 -10.75 0.97 -17.64
N ALA A 188 -9.66 0.94 -16.89
CA ALA A 188 -8.43 1.64 -17.23
C ALA A 188 -7.60 0.79 -18.21
N TRP A 189 -6.99 1.46 -19.20
CA TRP A 189 -6.14 0.87 -20.20
C TRP A 189 -4.79 1.58 -20.21
N TYR A 190 -3.73 0.81 -20.02
CA TYR A 190 -2.36 1.34 -20.15
C TYR A 190 -1.96 1.42 -21.62
N LYS A 191 -1.43 2.58 -22.06
CA LYS A 191 -0.65 2.66 -23.29
C LYS A 191 0.71 2.07 -23.00
N ILE A 192 1.07 0.98 -23.66
CA ILE A 192 2.31 0.25 -23.43
C ILE A 192 3.16 0.14 -24.69
N THR A 193 4.45 -0.07 -24.50
CA THR A 193 5.38 -0.55 -25.52
C THR A 193 5.93 -1.91 -25.08
N TYR A 194 5.77 -2.90 -25.93
CA TYR A 194 6.31 -4.25 -25.80
C TYR A 194 7.39 -4.48 -26.87
N THR A 195 8.53 -5.00 -26.48
CA THR A 195 9.64 -5.31 -27.38
C THR A 195 9.84 -6.82 -27.47
N LYS A 196 9.91 -7.38 -28.68
CA LYS A 196 10.24 -8.78 -28.95
C LYS A 196 11.35 -8.84 -30.02
N GLY A 197 12.55 -9.24 -29.63
CA GLY A 197 13.75 -9.05 -30.46
C GLY A 197 13.97 -7.58 -30.75
N SER A 198 14.18 -7.22 -32.01
CA SER A 198 14.34 -5.83 -32.49
C SER A 198 12.99 -5.10 -32.70
N LYS A 199 11.86 -5.82 -32.73
CA LYS A 199 10.54 -5.22 -33.06
C LYS A 199 9.85 -4.65 -31.84
N LYS A 200 9.35 -3.42 -31.97
CA LYS A 200 8.56 -2.72 -30.94
C LYS A 200 7.09 -2.67 -31.36
N TYR A 201 6.21 -2.99 -30.42
CA TYR A 201 4.75 -2.96 -30.58
C TYR A 201 4.18 -1.98 -29.57
N THR A 202 3.43 -0.97 -30.02
CA THR A 202 2.80 0.02 -29.15
C THR A 202 1.29 -0.09 -29.27
N GLY A 203 0.59 -0.07 -28.15
CA GLY A 203 -0.87 -0.17 -28.10
C GLY A 203 -1.39 -0.09 -26.68
N TYR A 204 -2.59 -0.63 -26.46
CA TYR A 204 -3.29 -0.57 -25.18
C TYR A 204 -3.58 -1.96 -24.66
N VAL A 205 -3.37 -2.12 -23.34
CA VAL A 205 -3.71 -3.32 -22.57
C VAL A 205 -4.53 -2.88 -21.34
N ARG A 206 -5.56 -3.63 -21.00
CA ARG A 206 -6.36 -3.36 -19.80
C ARG A 206 -5.48 -3.49 -18.54
N SER A 207 -5.60 -2.53 -17.64
CA SER A 207 -4.63 -2.34 -16.54
C SER A 207 -4.59 -3.50 -15.53
N ASP A 208 -5.68 -4.24 -15.40
CA ASP A 208 -5.77 -5.40 -14.50
C ASP A 208 -4.93 -6.60 -14.97
N PHE A 209 -4.52 -6.64 -16.25
CA PHE A 209 -3.60 -7.65 -16.77
C PHE A 209 -2.11 -7.27 -16.61
N ILE A 210 -1.81 -6.12 -16.01
CA ILE A 210 -0.44 -5.63 -15.84
C ILE A 210 -0.15 -5.40 -14.35
N ARG A 211 0.81 -6.13 -13.81
CA ARG A 211 1.41 -5.82 -12.50
C ARG A 211 2.52 -4.80 -12.70
N ILE A 212 2.43 -3.67 -11.99
CA ILE A 212 3.49 -2.65 -11.96
C ILE A 212 4.72 -3.21 -11.22
N ASN A 213 5.90 -2.96 -11.78
CA ASN A 213 7.19 -3.39 -11.22
C ASN A 213 7.75 -2.37 -10.24
#